data_525626b2a207f823ef048aec55c4b5ee
#
_entry.id   525626b2a207f823ef048aec55c4b5ee
#
_cell.length_a   1.000
_cell.length_b   1.000
_cell.length_c   1.000
_cell.angle_alpha   90.00
_cell.angle_beta   90.00
_cell.angle_gamma   90.00
#
_symmetry.space_group_name_H-M   'P 1'
#
loop_
_entity.id
_entity.type
_entity.pdbx_description
1 polymer ?
#
loop_
_entity_poly.entity_id
_entity_poly.type
_entity_poly.pdbx_seq_one_letter_code
_entity_poly.pdbx_strand_id
1 'polypeptide(L)'
;MEELFRLVRDENDIDKALSMIRSGYMLEPSYKDQYNCSLLFHAVYRKSLELVKTLVGKGFDVDDRLPDGATPLMSAAKNNVIDIAEYLLENRAELDACDEEGWTALMTSASFKHFDMMRFLVEKGANIHARANWGYTVLFYAVIKGSLADVRYLVDKGADANDKNDGDRTVLMDAVTRNDPEMVRFLIERGADVKIRTTENNCCVLGEAARWANAEIVQLLIEHGADVNNVDTMGMTPLLYAATHDNVEAAQMLIENGANLEARERYKGFTPLLYACHLLKPKIIPLLVEKGADLNAKDKKGKTPLGNACKKGGLEIVKYLVEHGAGLQVGKKNVADVVKDKAIKQYLSELP
;
A
#
# COMPACT_ATOMS: atom_id res chain seq x y z
N MET A 1 -0.12 -9.89 44.49
CA MET A 1 -0.19 -9.34 43.10
C MET A 1 -1.19 -10.08 42.21
N GLU A 2 -1.20 -11.41 42.17
CA GLU A 2 -2.09 -12.20 41.26
C GLU A 2 -3.58 -11.84 41.38
N GLU A 3 -4.10 -11.66 42.61
CA GLU A 3 -5.50 -11.27 42.79
C GLU A 3 -5.80 -9.89 42.19
N LEU A 4 -4.88 -8.94 42.32
CA LEU A 4 -5.01 -7.61 41.72
C LEU A 4 -4.97 -7.66 40.19
N PHE A 5 -4.09 -8.49 39.61
CA PHE A 5 -4.09 -8.74 38.18
C PHE A 5 -5.39 -9.37 37.69
N ARG A 6 -5.93 -10.35 38.43
CA ARG A 6 -7.21 -10.97 38.12
C ARG A 6 -8.34 -9.93 38.08
N LEU A 7 -8.43 -9.08 39.09
CA LEU A 7 -9.44 -8.02 39.15
C LEU A 7 -9.36 -7.08 37.96
N VAL A 8 -8.15 -6.63 37.59
CA VAL A 8 -7.96 -5.65 36.53
C VAL A 8 -8.03 -6.33 35.16
N ARG A 9 -7.32 -7.45 34.94
CA ARG A 9 -7.19 -8.12 33.65
C ARG A 9 -8.41 -8.95 33.28
N ASP A 10 -8.92 -9.77 34.21
CA ASP A 10 -9.93 -10.79 33.89
C ASP A 10 -11.34 -10.31 34.26
N GLU A 11 -11.53 -9.75 35.41
CA GLU A 11 -12.86 -9.36 35.91
C GLU A 11 -13.25 -7.92 35.56
N ASN A 12 -12.28 -7.08 35.16
CA ASN A 12 -12.47 -5.66 34.90
C ASN A 12 -13.12 -4.89 36.05
N ASP A 13 -12.84 -5.32 37.31
CA ASP A 13 -13.35 -4.71 38.51
C ASP A 13 -12.34 -3.68 39.06
N ILE A 14 -12.32 -2.54 38.40
CA ILE A 14 -11.38 -1.45 38.69
C ILE A 14 -11.64 -0.84 40.06
N ASP A 15 -12.91 -0.72 40.45
CA ASP A 15 -13.29 -0.13 41.75
C ASP A 15 -12.79 -0.97 42.91
N LYS A 16 -12.94 -2.30 42.81
CA LYS A 16 -12.42 -3.22 43.82
C LYS A 16 -10.89 -3.21 43.84
N ALA A 17 -10.24 -3.16 42.69
CA ALA A 17 -8.78 -3.03 42.60
C ALA A 17 -8.29 -1.75 43.28
N LEU A 18 -8.92 -0.61 43.00
CA LEU A 18 -8.59 0.68 43.64
C LEU A 18 -8.85 0.65 45.17
N SER A 19 -9.98 0.06 45.59
CA SER A 19 -10.30 -0.10 47.03
C SER A 19 -9.23 -0.93 47.74
N MET A 20 -8.79 -2.02 47.10
CA MET A 20 -7.76 -2.90 47.63
C MET A 20 -6.41 -2.17 47.74
N ILE A 21 -6.03 -1.37 46.77
CA ILE A 21 -4.81 -0.56 46.81
C ILE A 21 -4.89 0.51 47.93
N ARG A 22 -6.03 1.19 48.03
CA ARG A 22 -6.26 2.21 49.06
C ARG A 22 -6.29 1.67 50.47
N SER A 23 -6.70 0.42 50.67
CA SER A 23 -6.67 -0.25 51.97
C SER A 23 -5.27 -0.69 52.41
N GLY A 24 -4.24 -0.37 51.64
CA GLY A 24 -2.84 -0.64 51.97
C GLY A 24 -2.28 -1.94 51.42
N TYR A 25 -2.93 -2.51 50.37
CA TYR A 25 -2.36 -3.66 49.68
C TYR A 25 -0.96 -3.36 49.17
N MET A 26 -0.01 -4.23 49.47
CA MET A 26 1.39 -4.06 49.09
C MET A 26 1.54 -4.29 47.60
N LEU A 27 2.02 -3.26 46.90
CA LEU A 27 2.30 -3.29 45.47
C LEU A 27 3.78 -3.60 45.22
N GLU A 28 4.03 -4.41 44.20
CA GLU A 28 5.37 -4.69 43.67
C GLU A 28 5.43 -4.15 42.22
N PRO A 29 5.96 -2.94 42.01
CA PRO A 29 5.98 -2.31 40.68
C PRO A 29 6.70 -3.14 39.59
N SER A 30 7.70 -3.94 39.99
CA SER A 30 8.44 -4.82 39.10
C SER A 30 7.75 -6.16 38.79
N TYR A 31 6.64 -6.47 39.47
CA TYR A 31 5.92 -7.71 39.25
C TYR A 31 5.21 -7.70 37.91
N LYS A 32 5.42 -8.76 37.14
CA LYS A 32 4.77 -8.99 35.82
C LYS A 32 4.00 -10.29 35.83
N ASP A 33 2.91 -10.33 35.08
CA ASP A 33 2.09 -11.54 34.94
C ASP A 33 2.76 -12.58 34.00
N GLN A 34 2.04 -13.67 33.73
CA GLN A 34 2.50 -14.76 32.86
C GLN A 34 2.80 -14.34 31.42
N TYR A 35 2.33 -13.16 31.00
CA TYR A 35 2.59 -12.56 29.68
C TYR A 35 3.70 -11.52 29.73
N ASN A 36 4.42 -11.44 30.85
CA ASN A 36 5.45 -10.45 31.13
C ASN A 36 4.91 -8.99 31.05
N CYS A 37 3.65 -8.80 31.39
CA CYS A 37 2.94 -7.53 31.37
C CYS A 37 2.79 -6.98 32.78
N SER A 38 3.13 -5.70 33.03
CA SER A 38 2.90 -5.08 34.32
C SER A 38 1.43 -4.65 34.50
N LEU A 39 1.04 -4.38 35.76
CA LEU A 39 -0.30 -3.93 36.07
C LEU A 39 -0.63 -2.58 35.40
N LEU A 40 0.37 -1.74 35.12
CA LEU A 40 0.20 -0.47 34.44
C LEU A 40 -0.32 -0.65 33.00
N PHE A 41 0.20 -1.65 32.27
CA PHE A 41 -0.32 -1.95 30.93
C PHE A 41 -1.80 -2.38 30.95
N HIS A 42 -2.18 -3.19 31.94
CA HIS A 42 -3.58 -3.58 32.10
C HIS A 42 -4.46 -2.39 32.43
N ALA A 43 -3.99 -1.45 33.30
CA ALA A 43 -4.72 -0.23 33.60
C ALA A 43 -4.93 0.66 32.38
N VAL A 44 -3.90 0.81 31.52
CA VAL A 44 -4.00 1.52 30.23
C VAL A 44 -4.98 0.81 29.29
N TYR A 45 -4.89 -0.50 29.16
CA TYR A 45 -5.79 -1.30 28.33
C TYR A 45 -7.25 -1.19 28.79
N ARG A 46 -7.49 -1.14 30.12
CA ARG A 46 -8.82 -0.92 30.71
C ARG A 46 -9.28 0.54 30.65
N LYS A 47 -8.46 1.42 30.12
CA LYS A 47 -8.74 2.86 29.96
C LYS A 47 -9.06 3.55 31.28
N SER A 48 -8.47 3.09 32.40
CA SER A 48 -8.72 3.64 33.70
C SER A 48 -7.62 4.64 34.11
N LEU A 49 -7.84 5.92 33.83
CA LEU A 49 -6.93 6.99 34.22
C LEU A 49 -6.67 7.01 35.73
N GLU A 50 -7.69 6.75 36.53
CA GLU A 50 -7.56 6.74 38.01
C GLU A 50 -6.62 5.62 38.49
N LEU A 51 -6.75 4.43 37.91
CA LEU A 51 -5.85 3.32 38.22
C LEU A 51 -4.42 3.62 37.74
N VAL A 52 -4.26 4.15 36.52
CA VAL A 52 -2.96 4.59 36.00
C VAL A 52 -2.30 5.60 36.92
N LYS A 53 -3.04 6.65 37.36
CA LYS A 53 -2.54 7.65 38.31
C LYS A 53 -2.11 7.02 39.65
N THR A 54 -2.91 6.09 40.13
CA THR A 54 -2.63 5.39 41.41
C THR A 54 -1.35 4.55 41.28
N LEU A 55 -1.18 3.80 40.20
CA LEU A 55 -0.01 2.93 39.98
C LEU A 55 1.28 3.74 39.77
N VAL A 56 1.25 4.77 38.92
CA VAL A 56 2.41 5.65 38.71
C VAL A 56 2.80 6.35 40.02
N GLY A 57 1.83 6.85 40.81
CA GLY A 57 2.08 7.42 42.13
C GLY A 57 2.65 6.43 43.14
N LYS A 58 2.56 5.13 42.88
CA LYS A 58 3.16 4.05 43.69
C LYS A 58 4.48 3.53 43.10
N GLY A 59 5.04 4.19 42.10
CA GLY A 59 6.36 3.92 41.57
C GLY A 59 6.40 2.90 40.41
N PHE A 60 5.26 2.63 39.77
CA PHE A 60 5.28 1.89 38.50
C PHE A 60 5.97 2.74 37.43
N ASP A 61 6.83 2.07 36.66
CA ASP A 61 7.61 2.71 35.61
C ASP A 61 6.71 3.08 34.39
N VAL A 62 6.67 4.37 34.06
CA VAL A 62 5.91 4.89 32.91
C VAL A 62 6.48 4.45 31.57
N ASP A 63 7.76 4.02 31.54
CA ASP A 63 8.48 3.52 30.37
C ASP A 63 8.75 2.00 30.45
N ASP A 64 7.98 1.28 31.29
CA ASP A 64 8.02 -0.19 31.33
C ASP A 64 7.80 -0.76 29.91
N ARG A 65 8.33 -1.94 29.67
CA ARG A 65 8.29 -2.54 28.32
C ARG A 65 7.65 -3.93 28.33
N LEU A 66 6.79 -4.15 27.33
CA LEU A 66 6.34 -5.47 26.94
C LEU A 66 7.46 -6.27 26.28
N PRO A 67 7.31 -7.60 26.07
CA PRO A 67 8.31 -8.41 25.39
C PRO A 67 8.69 -7.97 23.98
N ASP A 68 7.79 -7.28 23.28
CA ASP A 68 8.01 -6.69 21.95
C ASP A 68 8.60 -5.27 22.01
N GLY A 69 8.93 -4.78 23.21
CA GLY A 69 9.48 -3.45 23.43
C GLY A 69 8.44 -2.33 23.54
N ALA A 70 7.15 -2.62 23.36
CA ALA A 70 6.10 -1.60 23.43
C ALA A 70 5.98 -0.96 24.80
N THR A 71 5.72 0.36 24.85
CA THR A 71 5.59 1.16 26.08
C THR A 71 4.12 1.39 26.44
N PRO A 72 3.83 1.80 27.71
CA PRO A 72 2.48 2.23 28.11
C PRO A 72 1.92 3.37 27.22
N LEU A 73 2.77 4.30 26.76
CA LEU A 73 2.36 5.37 25.85
C LEU A 73 1.92 4.82 24.48
N MET A 74 2.63 3.83 23.93
CA MET A 74 2.20 3.13 22.71
C MET A 74 0.88 2.39 22.92
N SER A 75 0.69 1.77 24.08
CA SER A 75 -0.58 1.14 24.45
C SER A 75 -1.72 2.16 24.55
N ALA A 76 -1.48 3.34 25.12
CA ALA A 76 -2.45 4.44 25.15
C ALA A 76 -2.79 4.93 23.73
N ALA A 77 -1.78 5.05 22.86
CA ALA A 77 -1.96 5.41 21.44
C ALA A 77 -2.78 4.36 20.68
N LYS A 78 -2.49 3.08 20.88
CA LYS A 78 -3.23 1.96 20.28
C LYS A 78 -4.71 1.90 20.71
N ASN A 79 -5.01 2.30 21.94
CA ASN A 79 -6.35 2.27 22.52
C ASN A 79 -7.10 3.62 22.42
N ASN A 80 -6.48 4.64 21.86
CA ASN A 80 -6.98 6.01 21.71
C ASN A 80 -7.40 6.64 23.05
N VAL A 81 -6.53 6.62 24.04
CA VAL A 81 -6.81 7.13 25.40
C VAL A 81 -5.92 8.33 25.65
N ILE A 82 -6.37 9.51 25.17
CA ILE A 82 -5.58 10.75 25.16
C ILE A 82 -5.26 11.23 26.58
N ASP A 83 -6.21 11.14 27.50
CA ASP A 83 -6.04 11.55 28.89
C ASP A 83 -4.98 10.72 29.63
N ILE A 84 -4.89 9.42 29.33
CA ILE A 84 -3.83 8.56 29.86
C ILE A 84 -2.49 8.89 29.19
N ALA A 85 -2.46 9.09 27.87
CA ALA A 85 -1.25 9.48 27.17
C ALA A 85 -0.71 10.81 27.71
N GLU A 86 -1.58 11.80 27.93
CA GLU A 86 -1.21 13.07 28.53
C GLU A 86 -0.61 12.89 29.90
N TYR A 87 -1.27 12.12 30.79
CA TYR A 87 -0.76 11.87 32.13
C TYR A 87 0.59 11.15 32.13
N LEU A 88 0.80 10.15 31.23
CA LEU A 88 2.09 9.48 31.09
C LEU A 88 3.20 10.45 30.69
N LEU A 89 2.93 11.34 29.71
CA LEU A 89 3.89 12.38 29.28
C LEU A 89 4.18 13.42 30.36
N GLU A 90 3.18 13.83 31.17
CA GLU A 90 3.38 14.70 32.34
C GLU A 90 4.28 14.04 33.38
N ASN A 91 4.28 12.72 33.47
CA ASN A 91 5.16 11.93 34.33
C ASN A 91 6.43 11.46 33.61
N ARG A 92 6.83 12.15 32.55
CA ARG A 92 8.10 11.99 31.81
C ARG A 92 8.23 10.70 31.01
N ALA A 93 7.13 10.07 30.60
CA ALA A 93 7.20 9.01 29.62
C ALA A 93 7.96 9.47 28.35
N GLU A 94 8.83 8.63 27.84
CA GLU A 94 9.61 8.91 26.63
C GLU A 94 8.70 8.96 25.40
N LEU A 95 8.49 10.17 24.84
CA LEU A 95 7.55 10.43 23.75
C LEU A 95 7.87 9.64 22.49
N ASP A 96 9.15 9.55 22.15
CA ASP A 96 9.65 8.91 20.92
C ASP A 96 10.28 7.53 21.19
N ALA A 97 9.98 6.90 22.33
CA ALA A 97 10.36 5.52 22.56
C ALA A 97 9.90 4.65 21.40
N CYS A 98 10.73 3.70 20.98
CA CYS A 98 10.36 2.74 19.95
C CYS A 98 10.37 1.31 20.50
N ASP A 99 9.51 0.45 19.92
CA ASP A 99 9.50 -0.98 20.14
C ASP A 99 10.62 -1.68 19.33
N GLU A 100 10.67 -3.02 19.35
CA GLU A 100 11.67 -3.81 18.61
C GLU A 100 11.54 -3.67 17.09
N GLU A 101 10.37 -3.28 16.58
CA GLU A 101 10.14 -3.01 15.16
C GLU A 101 10.36 -1.54 14.79
N GLY A 102 10.81 -0.71 15.73
CA GLY A 102 11.04 0.72 15.53
C GLY A 102 9.77 1.57 15.52
N TRP A 103 8.62 1.01 15.95
CA TRP A 103 7.38 1.78 16.02
C TRP A 103 7.39 2.74 17.20
N THR A 104 6.88 3.94 16.99
CA THR A 104 6.62 4.92 18.04
C THR A 104 5.13 4.99 18.37
N ALA A 105 4.77 5.65 19.47
CA ALA A 105 3.37 5.94 19.81
C ALA A 105 2.65 6.71 18.69
N LEU A 106 3.37 7.63 18.02
CA LEU A 106 2.86 8.40 16.87
C LEU A 106 2.49 7.49 15.69
N MET A 107 3.37 6.58 15.29
CA MET A 107 3.10 5.61 14.22
C MET A 107 1.96 4.66 14.58
N THR A 108 1.95 4.19 15.83
CA THR A 108 0.88 3.34 16.36
C THR A 108 -0.47 4.02 16.22
N SER A 109 -0.59 5.29 16.64
CA SER A 109 -1.85 6.05 16.54
C SER A 109 -2.36 6.14 15.09
N ALA A 110 -1.49 6.47 14.14
CA ALA A 110 -1.85 6.58 12.72
C ALA A 110 -2.26 5.22 12.12
N SER A 111 -1.53 4.15 12.44
CA SER A 111 -1.82 2.79 11.95
C SER A 111 -3.17 2.26 12.43
N PHE A 112 -3.57 2.61 13.66
CA PHE A 112 -4.87 2.25 14.23
C PHE A 112 -5.99 3.26 13.89
N LYS A 113 -5.71 4.27 13.04
CA LYS A 113 -6.64 5.31 12.62
C LYS A 113 -7.11 6.23 13.76
N HIS A 114 -6.29 6.39 14.77
CA HIS A 114 -6.56 7.28 15.90
C HIS A 114 -5.95 8.66 15.65
N PHE A 115 -6.51 9.38 14.68
CA PHE A 115 -5.92 10.62 14.17
C PHE A 115 -5.97 11.79 15.17
N ASP A 116 -6.90 11.77 16.13
CA ASP A 116 -6.89 12.76 17.22
C ASP A 116 -5.71 12.51 18.19
N MET A 117 -5.42 11.25 18.50
CA MET A 117 -4.22 10.86 19.23
C MET A 117 -2.94 11.21 18.46
N MET A 118 -2.92 10.98 17.14
CA MET A 118 -1.80 11.35 16.29
C MET A 118 -1.53 12.86 16.37
N ARG A 119 -2.57 13.69 16.23
CA ARG A 119 -2.46 15.15 16.35
C ARG A 119 -1.96 15.56 17.73
N PHE A 120 -2.54 14.98 18.76
CA PHE A 120 -2.10 15.22 20.15
C PHE A 120 -0.60 14.95 20.32
N LEU A 121 -0.11 13.78 19.87
CA LEU A 121 1.31 13.43 19.98
C LEU A 121 2.22 14.38 19.18
N VAL A 122 1.82 14.79 17.97
CA VAL A 122 2.54 15.81 17.18
C VAL A 122 2.59 17.16 17.90
N GLU A 123 1.49 17.58 18.56
CA GLU A 123 1.44 18.82 19.35
C GLU A 123 2.31 18.75 20.60
N LYS A 124 2.51 17.55 21.16
CA LYS A 124 3.48 17.33 22.26
C LYS A 124 4.93 17.25 21.77
N GLY A 125 5.17 17.33 20.46
CA GLY A 125 6.51 17.39 19.86
C GLY A 125 7.08 16.04 19.43
N ALA A 126 6.24 15.04 19.20
CA ALA A 126 6.67 13.73 18.70
C ALA A 126 7.44 13.85 17.37
N ASN A 127 8.46 13.04 17.20
CA ASN A 127 9.30 13.03 16.00
C ASN A 127 8.55 12.49 14.78
N ILE A 128 8.10 13.39 13.91
CA ILE A 128 7.37 13.07 12.66
C ILE A 128 8.27 12.29 11.68
N HIS A 129 9.59 12.42 11.78
CA HIS A 129 10.57 11.79 10.90
C HIS A 129 11.08 10.44 11.43
N ALA A 130 10.57 9.96 12.58
CA ALA A 130 10.94 8.65 13.07
C ALA A 130 10.64 7.57 12.01
N ARG A 131 11.50 6.56 11.93
CA ARG A 131 11.40 5.48 10.94
C ARG A 131 11.32 4.13 11.65
N ALA A 132 10.27 3.39 11.38
CA ALA A 132 10.15 1.99 11.77
C ALA A 132 11.04 1.10 10.89
N ASN A 133 11.14 -0.18 11.22
CA ASN A 133 11.78 -1.17 10.34
C ASN A 133 11.19 -1.08 8.94
N TRP A 134 12.00 -1.33 7.91
CA TRP A 134 11.67 -1.12 6.51
C TRP A 134 11.50 0.36 6.10
N GLY A 135 11.83 1.31 6.99
CA GLY A 135 11.87 2.73 6.70
C GLY A 135 10.53 3.45 6.64
N TYR A 136 9.45 2.87 7.18
CA TYR A 136 8.13 3.53 7.20
C TYR A 136 8.07 4.64 8.23
N THR A 137 7.51 5.80 7.85
CA THR A 137 7.23 6.94 8.74
C THR A 137 5.74 7.03 9.06
N VAL A 138 5.37 7.92 9.99
CA VAL A 138 3.94 8.19 10.29
C VAL A 138 3.16 8.63 9.05
N LEU A 139 3.81 9.33 8.11
CA LEU A 139 3.15 9.80 6.87
C LEU A 139 2.69 8.63 5.99
N PHE A 140 3.44 7.53 5.90
CA PHE A 140 2.99 6.33 5.20
C PHE A 140 1.69 5.80 5.78
N TYR A 141 1.60 5.67 7.12
CA TYR A 141 0.38 5.18 7.77
C TYR A 141 -0.80 6.14 7.57
N ALA A 142 -0.56 7.45 7.62
CA ALA A 142 -1.58 8.45 7.33
C ALA A 142 -2.05 8.38 5.87
N VAL A 143 -1.14 8.20 4.91
CA VAL A 143 -1.50 8.02 3.49
C VAL A 143 -2.28 6.72 3.30
N ILE A 144 -1.88 5.61 3.91
CA ILE A 144 -2.55 4.30 3.73
C ILE A 144 -3.90 4.22 4.44
N LYS A 145 -4.04 4.82 5.62
CA LYS A 145 -5.18 4.61 6.55
C LYS A 145 -6.04 5.85 6.77
N GLY A 146 -5.46 7.04 6.63
CA GLY A 146 -6.06 8.32 6.98
C GLY A 146 -6.84 8.99 5.85
N SER A 147 -7.30 10.19 6.13
CA SER A 147 -7.92 11.10 5.17
C SER A 147 -6.89 12.09 4.61
N LEU A 148 -7.27 12.79 3.54
CA LEU A 148 -6.46 13.90 3.01
C LEU A 148 -6.17 14.96 4.09
N ALA A 149 -7.13 15.21 5.01
CA ALA A 149 -6.95 16.17 6.09
C ALA A 149 -5.83 15.75 7.07
N ASP A 150 -5.69 14.44 7.33
CA ASP A 150 -4.66 13.92 8.22
C ASP A 150 -3.27 13.98 7.56
N VAL A 151 -3.20 13.63 6.27
CA VAL A 151 -1.96 13.75 5.48
C VAL A 151 -1.55 15.22 5.38
N ARG A 152 -2.49 16.13 5.08
CA ARG A 152 -2.25 17.57 5.03
C ARG A 152 -1.69 18.08 6.35
N TYR A 153 -2.30 17.67 7.47
CA TYR A 153 -1.83 18.07 8.80
C TYR A 153 -0.36 17.67 9.03
N LEU A 154 0.01 16.42 8.74
CA LEU A 154 1.40 15.96 8.93
C LEU A 154 2.40 16.70 8.01
N VAL A 155 2.04 16.92 6.73
CA VAL A 155 2.90 17.64 5.79
C VAL A 155 3.04 19.12 6.20
N ASP A 156 1.95 19.77 6.67
CA ASP A 156 1.99 21.13 7.20
C ASP A 156 2.83 21.23 8.49
N LYS A 157 2.97 20.14 9.25
CA LYS A 157 3.85 20.03 10.42
C LYS A 157 5.28 19.61 10.08
N GLY A 158 5.60 19.42 8.80
CA GLY A 158 6.96 19.18 8.32
C GLY A 158 7.26 17.75 7.86
N ALA A 159 6.28 16.86 7.78
CA ALA A 159 6.50 15.55 7.15
C ALA A 159 6.89 15.72 5.68
N ASP A 160 7.87 14.94 5.22
CA ASP A 160 8.40 15.06 3.87
C ASP A 160 7.49 14.31 2.87
N ALA A 161 6.91 15.04 1.89
CA ALA A 161 6.12 14.45 0.81
C ALA A 161 6.95 13.48 -0.08
N ASN A 162 8.27 13.50 0.05
CA ASN A 162 9.20 12.56 -0.60
C ASN A 162 9.65 11.41 0.30
N ASP A 163 9.02 11.23 1.46
CA ASP A 163 9.31 10.08 2.32
C ASP A 163 9.25 8.79 1.51
N LYS A 164 10.27 7.96 1.70
CA LYS A 164 10.40 6.67 1.05
C LYS A 164 10.85 5.61 2.04
N ASN A 165 10.36 4.40 1.87
CA ASN A 165 10.82 3.26 2.65
C ASN A 165 12.18 2.73 2.15
N ASP A 166 12.72 1.68 2.76
CA ASP A 166 14.03 1.13 2.42
C ASP A 166 14.09 0.50 1.01
N GLY A 167 12.95 0.23 0.38
CA GLY A 167 12.84 -0.19 -1.02
C GLY A 167 12.61 0.97 -2.00
N ASP A 168 12.81 2.22 -1.58
CA ASP A 168 12.52 3.46 -2.33
C ASP A 168 11.04 3.60 -2.78
N ARG A 169 10.11 2.83 -2.18
CA ARG A 169 8.68 3.05 -2.36
C ARG A 169 8.30 4.35 -1.65
N THR A 170 7.66 5.28 -2.36
CA THR A 170 7.29 6.59 -1.83
C THR A 170 5.85 6.63 -1.31
N VAL A 171 5.55 7.62 -0.46
CA VAL A 171 4.17 7.90 -0.02
C VAL A 171 3.25 8.22 -1.20
N LEU A 172 3.78 8.83 -2.28
CA LEU A 172 3.04 9.08 -3.52
C LEU A 172 2.60 7.78 -4.20
N MET A 173 3.45 6.74 -4.24
CA MET A 173 3.08 5.43 -4.77
C MET A 173 1.94 4.79 -3.98
N ASP A 174 1.91 4.97 -2.67
CA ASP A 174 0.81 4.46 -1.83
C ASP A 174 -0.49 5.24 -2.04
N ALA A 175 -0.43 6.56 -2.22
CA ALA A 175 -1.59 7.38 -2.59
C ALA A 175 -2.18 6.95 -3.94
N VAL A 176 -1.33 6.67 -4.94
CA VAL A 176 -1.73 6.12 -6.24
C VAL A 176 -2.40 4.76 -6.10
N THR A 177 -1.85 3.87 -5.28
CA THR A 177 -2.44 2.53 -5.02
C THR A 177 -3.80 2.63 -4.34
N ARG A 178 -4.04 3.66 -3.52
CA ARG A 178 -5.36 3.98 -2.95
C ARG A 178 -6.37 4.49 -3.96
N ASN A 179 -5.91 4.88 -5.13
CA ASN A 179 -6.72 5.50 -6.18
C ASN A 179 -7.45 6.78 -5.70
N ASP A 180 -6.74 7.64 -4.97
CA ASP A 180 -7.23 8.89 -4.39
C ASP A 180 -6.60 10.09 -5.11
N PRO A 181 -7.27 10.67 -6.13
CA PRO A 181 -6.72 11.75 -6.95
C PRO A 181 -6.40 13.02 -6.16
N GLU A 182 -7.24 13.36 -5.17
CA GLU A 182 -7.04 14.56 -4.35
C GLU A 182 -5.78 14.44 -3.49
N MET A 183 -5.54 13.26 -2.93
CA MET A 183 -4.31 12.98 -2.16
C MET A 183 -3.08 12.99 -3.06
N VAL A 184 -3.15 12.38 -4.24
CA VAL A 184 -2.07 12.39 -5.24
C VAL A 184 -1.74 13.84 -5.64
N ARG A 185 -2.75 14.64 -6.00
CA ARG A 185 -2.60 16.05 -6.35
C ARG A 185 -1.93 16.83 -5.22
N PHE A 186 -2.41 16.69 -4.00
CA PHE A 186 -1.85 17.36 -2.84
C PHE A 186 -0.37 17.02 -2.62
N LEU A 187 0.00 15.74 -2.68
CA LEU A 187 1.41 15.33 -2.49
C LEU A 187 2.31 15.91 -3.59
N ILE A 188 1.86 15.91 -4.84
CA ILE A 188 2.61 16.50 -5.96
C ILE A 188 2.76 18.01 -5.77
N GLU A 189 1.70 18.74 -5.37
CA GLU A 189 1.75 20.17 -5.07
C GLU A 189 2.72 20.51 -3.92
N ARG A 190 2.95 19.53 -3.01
CA ARG A 190 3.94 19.65 -1.91
C ARG A 190 5.33 19.15 -2.28
N GLY A 191 5.56 18.90 -3.57
CA GLY A 191 6.88 18.59 -4.11
C GLY A 191 7.23 17.10 -4.15
N ALA A 192 6.23 16.20 -4.06
CA ALA A 192 6.47 14.77 -4.26
C ALA A 192 7.03 14.50 -5.67
N ASP A 193 8.17 13.83 -5.75
CA ASP A 193 8.85 13.56 -7.02
C ASP A 193 8.21 12.37 -7.74
N VAL A 194 7.59 12.66 -8.88
CA VAL A 194 6.95 11.66 -9.75
C VAL A 194 7.95 10.78 -10.52
N LYS A 195 9.25 11.08 -10.46
CA LYS A 195 10.31 10.37 -11.21
C LYS A 195 11.04 9.31 -10.38
N ILE A 196 10.80 9.26 -9.07
CA ILE A 196 11.41 8.27 -8.19
C ILE A 196 11.02 6.85 -8.64
N ARG A 197 11.98 5.95 -8.49
CA ARG A 197 11.84 4.53 -8.81
C ARG A 197 12.23 3.67 -7.62
N THR A 198 11.56 2.55 -7.45
CA THR A 198 11.92 1.57 -6.41
C THR A 198 13.24 0.87 -6.74
N THR A 199 14.06 0.59 -5.73
CA THR A 199 15.37 -0.08 -5.92
C THR A 199 15.22 -1.51 -6.37
N GLU A 200 14.22 -2.23 -5.88
CA GLU A 200 14.08 -3.67 -6.10
C GLU A 200 13.79 -4.01 -7.57
N ASN A 201 12.84 -3.34 -8.18
CA ASN A 201 12.38 -3.66 -9.54
C ASN A 201 12.38 -2.47 -10.50
N ASN A 202 12.94 -1.32 -10.08
CA ASN A 202 12.97 -0.08 -10.86
C ASN A 202 11.55 0.39 -11.30
N CYS A 203 10.52 0.07 -10.51
CA CYS A 203 9.14 0.46 -10.79
C CYS A 203 8.96 1.96 -10.54
N CYS A 204 8.29 2.65 -11.46
CA CYS A 204 7.92 4.06 -11.32
C CYS A 204 6.45 4.21 -10.89
N VAL A 205 6.12 5.37 -10.34
CA VAL A 205 4.76 5.70 -9.90
C VAL A 205 3.73 5.59 -11.03
N LEU A 206 4.11 5.96 -12.27
CA LEU A 206 3.22 5.85 -13.43
C LEU A 206 2.95 4.39 -13.82
N GLY A 207 3.92 3.48 -13.60
CA GLY A 207 3.70 2.04 -13.76
C GLY A 207 2.69 1.48 -12.76
N GLU A 208 2.74 1.92 -11.51
CA GLU A 208 1.73 1.58 -10.50
C GLU A 208 0.35 2.15 -10.87
N ALA A 209 0.29 3.42 -11.30
CA ALA A 209 -0.95 4.05 -11.73
C ALA A 209 -1.58 3.30 -12.91
N ALA A 210 -0.79 2.89 -13.89
CA ALA A 210 -1.27 2.17 -15.06
C ALA A 210 -1.91 0.82 -14.74
N ARG A 211 -1.55 0.21 -13.61
CA ARG A 211 -2.18 -1.05 -13.16
C ARG A 211 -3.58 -0.84 -12.60
N TRP A 212 -3.76 0.16 -11.72
CA TRP A 212 -4.92 0.21 -10.82
C TRP A 212 -5.62 1.56 -10.75
N ALA A 213 -4.92 2.66 -11.11
CA ALA A 213 -5.46 4.00 -10.92
C ALA A 213 -6.44 4.39 -12.04
N ASN A 214 -7.28 5.37 -11.72
CA ASN A 214 -8.15 6.01 -12.70
C ASN A 214 -7.36 6.93 -13.65
N ALA A 215 -7.99 7.35 -14.74
CA ALA A 215 -7.37 8.19 -15.76
C ALA A 215 -6.88 9.54 -15.22
N GLU A 216 -7.57 10.11 -14.23
CA GLU A 216 -7.18 11.39 -13.63
C GLU A 216 -5.80 11.32 -12.97
N ILE A 217 -5.52 10.24 -12.22
CA ILE A 217 -4.21 10.04 -11.58
C ILE A 217 -3.13 9.87 -12.65
N VAL A 218 -3.39 9.06 -13.69
CA VAL A 218 -2.45 8.88 -14.80
C VAL A 218 -2.14 10.21 -15.47
N GLN A 219 -3.15 11.02 -15.73
CA GLN A 219 -3.02 12.34 -16.34
C GLN A 219 -2.20 13.29 -15.44
N LEU A 220 -2.52 13.36 -14.14
CA LEU A 220 -1.77 14.16 -13.17
C LEU A 220 -0.27 13.83 -13.17
N LEU A 221 0.07 12.55 -13.15
CA LEU A 221 1.47 12.11 -13.16
C LEU A 221 2.19 12.51 -14.46
N ILE A 222 1.53 12.38 -15.60
CA ILE A 222 2.10 12.76 -16.91
C ILE A 222 2.31 14.28 -16.98
N GLU A 223 1.33 15.08 -16.57
CA GLU A 223 1.41 16.55 -16.54
C GLU A 223 2.58 17.06 -15.68
N HIS A 224 2.93 16.31 -14.62
CA HIS A 224 4.07 16.63 -13.76
C HIS A 224 5.38 15.95 -14.18
N GLY A 225 5.42 15.39 -15.41
CA GLY A 225 6.65 14.94 -16.05
C GLY A 225 7.05 13.50 -15.76
N ALA A 226 6.09 12.64 -15.40
CA ALA A 226 6.34 11.19 -15.39
C ALA A 226 6.59 10.69 -16.82
N ASP A 227 7.62 9.85 -16.99
CA ASP A 227 7.98 9.29 -18.30
C ASP A 227 7.04 8.16 -18.69
N VAL A 228 6.24 8.38 -19.74
CA VAL A 228 5.25 7.41 -20.27
C VAL A 228 5.88 6.14 -20.83
N ASN A 229 7.16 6.19 -21.19
CA ASN A 229 7.92 5.07 -21.76
C ASN A 229 8.96 4.50 -20.78
N ASN A 230 8.86 4.87 -19.49
CA ASN A 230 9.71 4.30 -18.47
C ASN A 230 9.68 2.77 -18.47
N VAL A 231 10.83 2.13 -18.26
CA VAL A 231 10.95 0.67 -18.21
C VAL A 231 11.50 0.21 -16.86
N ASP A 232 10.88 -0.82 -16.31
CA ASP A 232 11.38 -1.51 -15.12
C ASP A 232 12.45 -2.58 -15.45
N THR A 233 12.90 -3.31 -14.45
CA THR A 233 13.90 -4.39 -14.63
C THR A 233 13.41 -5.54 -15.51
N MET A 234 12.09 -5.72 -15.62
CA MET A 234 11.46 -6.74 -16.48
C MET A 234 11.20 -6.22 -17.91
N GLY A 235 11.51 -4.95 -18.21
CA GLY A 235 11.20 -4.30 -19.47
C GLY A 235 9.74 -3.89 -19.59
N MET A 236 9.01 -3.85 -18.47
CA MET A 236 7.62 -3.44 -18.46
C MET A 236 7.52 -1.92 -18.53
N THR A 237 6.71 -1.42 -19.47
CA THR A 237 6.31 -0.01 -19.53
C THR A 237 4.95 0.20 -18.85
N PRO A 238 4.56 1.46 -18.54
CA PRO A 238 3.21 1.74 -18.05
C PRO A 238 2.11 1.17 -18.97
N LEU A 239 2.26 1.25 -20.30
CA LEU A 239 1.29 0.69 -21.22
C LEU A 239 1.23 -0.85 -21.17
N LEU A 240 2.36 -1.53 -20.98
CA LEU A 240 2.38 -2.98 -20.75
C LEU A 240 1.65 -3.34 -19.44
N TYR A 241 1.81 -2.55 -18.38
CA TYR A 241 1.05 -2.76 -17.15
C TYR A 241 -0.46 -2.54 -17.35
N ALA A 242 -0.88 -1.48 -18.02
CA ALA A 242 -2.28 -1.25 -18.38
C ALA A 242 -2.85 -2.44 -19.17
N ALA A 243 -2.10 -2.98 -20.13
CA ALA A 243 -2.52 -4.13 -20.94
C ALA A 243 -2.66 -5.42 -20.11
N THR A 244 -1.81 -5.64 -19.11
CA THR A 244 -1.92 -6.82 -18.24
C THR A 244 -3.10 -6.76 -17.28
N HIS A 245 -3.59 -5.57 -16.94
CA HIS A 245 -4.68 -5.34 -15.97
C HIS A 245 -6.01 -4.93 -16.63
N ASP A 246 -6.06 -4.85 -17.97
CA ASP A 246 -7.26 -4.42 -18.73
C ASP A 246 -7.72 -2.99 -18.39
N ASN A 247 -6.75 -2.13 -18.01
CA ASN A 247 -7.03 -0.74 -17.67
C ASN A 247 -7.07 0.13 -18.94
N VAL A 248 -8.25 0.23 -19.53
CA VAL A 248 -8.48 0.92 -20.80
C VAL A 248 -8.26 2.41 -20.67
N GLU A 249 -8.74 3.00 -19.58
CA GLU A 249 -8.65 4.43 -19.31
C GLU A 249 -7.18 4.87 -19.17
N ALA A 250 -6.39 4.14 -18.41
CA ALA A 250 -4.95 4.40 -18.29
C ALA A 250 -4.23 4.21 -19.65
N ALA A 251 -4.56 3.14 -20.38
CA ALA A 251 -3.96 2.89 -21.70
C ALA A 251 -4.27 4.02 -22.68
N GLN A 252 -5.51 4.52 -22.69
CA GLN A 252 -5.92 5.66 -23.51
C GLN A 252 -5.04 6.88 -23.24
N MET A 253 -4.92 7.27 -21.94
CA MET A 253 -4.10 8.42 -21.54
C MET A 253 -2.63 8.24 -21.91
N LEU A 254 -2.07 7.06 -21.68
CA LEU A 254 -0.69 6.75 -22.01
C LEU A 254 -0.43 6.85 -23.51
N ILE A 255 -1.30 6.29 -24.36
CA ILE A 255 -1.15 6.31 -25.82
C ILE A 255 -1.27 7.74 -26.35
N GLU A 256 -2.23 8.53 -25.87
CA GLU A 256 -2.41 9.93 -26.27
C GLU A 256 -1.21 10.81 -25.88
N ASN A 257 -0.44 10.39 -24.88
CA ASN A 257 0.78 11.05 -24.46
C ASN A 257 2.06 10.38 -25.00
N GLY A 258 1.97 9.55 -26.04
CA GLY A 258 3.12 9.03 -26.77
C GLY A 258 3.72 7.73 -26.23
N ALA A 259 2.93 6.92 -25.53
CA ALA A 259 3.38 5.59 -25.13
C ALA A 259 3.64 4.70 -26.36
N ASN A 260 4.76 3.98 -26.34
CA ASN A 260 5.15 3.09 -27.42
C ASN A 260 4.28 1.82 -27.44
N LEU A 261 3.42 1.70 -28.46
CA LEU A 261 2.55 0.54 -28.69
C LEU A 261 3.32 -0.77 -28.91
N GLU A 262 4.57 -0.69 -29.36
CA GLU A 262 5.41 -1.84 -29.67
C GLU A 262 6.52 -2.08 -28.63
N ALA A 263 6.43 -1.44 -27.48
CA ALA A 263 7.33 -1.70 -26.35
C ALA A 263 7.29 -3.20 -25.99
N ARG A 264 8.47 -3.78 -25.68
CA ARG A 264 8.60 -5.23 -25.44
C ARG A 264 9.15 -5.53 -24.07
N GLU A 265 8.45 -6.37 -23.32
CA GLU A 265 9.00 -6.88 -22.08
C GLU A 265 10.18 -7.85 -22.35
N ARG A 266 11.03 -8.02 -21.34
CA ARG A 266 12.35 -8.65 -21.49
C ARG A 266 12.30 -10.17 -21.72
N TYR A 267 11.37 -10.90 -21.11
CA TYR A 267 11.42 -12.37 -21.05
C TYR A 267 10.80 -13.05 -22.28
N LYS A 268 9.57 -12.70 -22.61
CA LYS A 268 8.81 -13.31 -23.71
C LYS A 268 8.83 -12.44 -24.98
N GLY A 269 9.22 -11.16 -24.86
CA GLY A 269 9.16 -10.17 -25.93
C GLY A 269 7.72 -9.78 -26.26
N PHE A 270 6.83 -9.78 -25.28
CA PHE A 270 5.44 -9.42 -25.49
C PHE A 270 5.30 -7.91 -25.66
N THR A 271 4.55 -7.50 -26.68
CA THR A 271 4.00 -6.14 -26.81
C THR A 271 2.72 -6.02 -25.97
N PRO A 272 2.18 -4.80 -25.73
CA PRO A 272 0.89 -4.63 -25.08
C PRO A 272 -0.22 -5.49 -25.66
N LEU A 273 -0.35 -5.54 -26.99
CA LEU A 273 -1.36 -6.37 -27.67
C LEU A 273 -1.10 -7.87 -27.47
N LEU A 274 0.15 -8.32 -27.53
CA LEU A 274 0.51 -9.72 -27.24
C LEU A 274 0.14 -10.11 -25.81
N TYR A 275 0.37 -9.22 -24.82
CA TYR A 275 -0.05 -9.45 -23.43
C TYR A 275 -1.56 -9.53 -23.30
N ALA A 276 -2.27 -8.56 -23.85
CA ALA A 276 -3.73 -8.50 -23.79
C ALA A 276 -4.36 -9.78 -24.38
N CYS A 277 -3.88 -10.27 -25.52
CA CYS A 277 -4.33 -11.51 -26.13
C CYS A 277 -3.93 -12.76 -25.33
N HIS A 278 -2.72 -12.78 -24.76
CA HIS A 278 -2.25 -13.90 -23.94
C HIS A 278 -3.03 -14.06 -22.63
N LEU A 279 -3.46 -12.96 -22.03
CA LEU A 279 -4.22 -12.93 -20.78
C LEU A 279 -5.74 -12.85 -20.99
N LEU A 280 -6.19 -12.82 -22.24
CA LEU A 280 -7.60 -12.66 -22.62
C LEU A 280 -8.24 -11.41 -22.00
N LYS A 281 -7.68 -10.24 -22.30
CA LYS A 281 -8.12 -8.93 -21.82
C LYS A 281 -9.00 -8.22 -22.86
N PRO A 282 -10.32 -8.50 -22.89
CA PRO A 282 -11.15 -8.14 -24.04
C PRO A 282 -11.42 -6.65 -24.18
N LYS A 283 -11.32 -5.89 -23.08
CA LYS A 283 -11.67 -4.46 -23.10
C LYS A 283 -10.58 -3.61 -23.74
N ILE A 284 -9.30 -3.92 -23.46
CA ILE A 284 -8.17 -3.12 -23.96
C ILE A 284 -7.75 -3.47 -25.37
N ILE A 285 -8.06 -4.68 -25.87
CA ILE A 285 -7.67 -5.13 -27.22
C ILE A 285 -8.21 -4.19 -28.30
N PRO A 286 -9.50 -3.79 -28.32
CA PRO A 286 -10.02 -2.86 -29.30
C PRO A 286 -9.24 -1.54 -29.33
N LEU A 287 -8.99 -0.94 -28.19
CA LEU A 287 -8.22 0.30 -28.09
C LEU A 287 -6.84 0.16 -28.74
N LEU A 288 -6.09 -0.91 -28.38
CA LEU A 288 -4.74 -1.12 -28.92
C LEU A 288 -4.76 -1.29 -30.45
N VAL A 289 -5.74 -2.03 -30.98
CA VAL A 289 -5.91 -2.24 -32.44
C VAL A 289 -6.29 -0.94 -33.13
N GLU A 290 -7.26 -0.19 -32.64
CA GLU A 290 -7.70 1.10 -33.18
C GLU A 290 -6.58 2.15 -33.18
N LYS A 291 -5.70 2.10 -32.19
CA LYS A 291 -4.53 3.00 -32.09
C LYS A 291 -3.33 2.51 -32.93
N GLY A 292 -3.47 1.39 -33.64
CA GLY A 292 -2.50 0.93 -34.65
C GLY A 292 -1.44 -0.03 -34.12
N ALA A 293 -1.70 -0.77 -33.04
CA ALA A 293 -0.80 -1.84 -32.61
C ALA A 293 -0.64 -2.92 -33.68
N ASP A 294 0.59 -3.43 -33.90
CA ASP A 294 0.88 -4.45 -34.89
C ASP A 294 0.18 -5.78 -34.57
N LEU A 295 -0.86 -6.10 -35.33
CA LEU A 295 -1.64 -7.35 -35.24
C LEU A 295 -0.79 -8.60 -35.51
N ASN A 296 0.37 -8.44 -36.15
CA ASN A 296 1.27 -9.51 -36.55
C ASN A 296 2.59 -9.52 -35.77
N ALA A 297 2.70 -8.68 -34.71
CA ALA A 297 3.85 -8.67 -33.84
C ALA A 297 4.14 -10.08 -33.30
N LYS A 298 5.41 -10.49 -33.30
CA LYS A 298 5.81 -11.83 -32.86
C LYS A 298 6.53 -11.77 -31.50
N ASP A 299 6.16 -12.64 -30.60
CA ASP A 299 6.92 -12.91 -29.37
C ASP A 299 8.26 -13.62 -29.69
N LYS A 300 9.10 -13.84 -28.67
CA LYS A 300 10.39 -14.55 -28.84
C LYS A 300 10.25 -16.00 -29.34
N LYS A 301 9.04 -16.56 -29.29
CA LYS A 301 8.72 -17.91 -29.82
C LYS A 301 8.03 -17.84 -31.17
N GLY A 302 7.95 -16.67 -31.79
CA GLY A 302 7.31 -16.45 -33.07
C GLY A 302 5.79 -16.47 -33.05
N LYS A 303 5.15 -16.37 -31.88
CA LYS A 303 3.67 -16.33 -31.78
C LYS A 303 3.15 -14.93 -31.94
N THR A 304 2.05 -14.82 -32.70
CA THR A 304 1.32 -13.57 -32.93
C THR A 304 0.23 -13.36 -31.88
N PRO A 305 -0.38 -12.17 -31.75
CA PRO A 305 -1.57 -11.92 -30.93
C PRO A 305 -2.67 -12.96 -31.19
N LEU A 306 -3.01 -13.22 -32.45
CA LEU A 306 -3.99 -14.23 -32.85
C LEU A 306 -3.59 -15.63 -32.34
N GLY A 307 -2.33 -16.04 -32.53
CA GLY A 307 -1.83 -17.33 -32.05
C GLY A 307 -1.90 -17.48 -30.53
N ASN A 308 -1.69 -16.40 -29.78
CA ASN A 308 -1.85 -16.39 -28.32
C ASN A 308 -3.33 -16.51 -27.89
N ALA A 309 -4.23 -15.76 -28.53
CA ALA A 309 -5.68 -15.82 -28.27
C ALA A 309 -6.24 -17.21 -28.55
N CYS A 310 -5.88 -17.81 -29.69
CA CYS A 310 -6.27 -19.18 -30.07
C CYS A 310 -5.79 -20.21 -29.04
N LYS A 311 -4.53 -20.10 -28.59
CA LYS A 311 -3.98 -21.03 -27.57
C LYS A 311 -4.72 -20.95 -26.26
N LYS A 312 -5.30 -19.80 -25.91
CA LYS A 312 -5.99 -19.56 -24.65
C LYS A 312 -7.49 -19.81 -24.71
N GLY A 313 -8.06 -20.04 -25.88
CA GLY A 313 -9.49 -20.32 -26.05
C GLY A 313 -10.37 -19.07 -26.10
N GLY A 314 -9.82 -17.93 -26.48
CA GLY A 314 -10.55 -16.65 -26.53
C GLY A 314 -11.27 -16.44 -27.86
N LEU A 315 -12.36 -17.15 -28.15
CA LEU A 315 -13.07 -17.13 -29.44
C LEU A 315 -13.46 -15.70 -29.89
N GLU A 316 -14.04 -14.90 -29.01
CA GLU A 316 -14.46 -13.52 -29.35
C GLU A 316 -13.26 -12.62 -29.71
N ILE A 317 -12.15 -12.79 -28.99
CA ILE A 317 -10.90 -12.08 -29.30
C ILE A 317 -10.34 -12.55 -30.67
N VAL A 318 -10.42 -13.87 -30.94
CA VAL A 318 -9.99 -14.44 -32.23
C VAL A 318 -10.81 -13.83 -33.38
N LYS A 319 -12.14 -13.80 -33.23
CA LYS A 319 -13.02 -13.17 -34.24
C LYS A 319 -12.65 -11.71 -34.49
N TYR A 320 -12.54 -10.95 -33.40
CA TYR A 320 -12.19 -9.53 -33.45
C TYR A 320 -10.86 -9.29 -34.21
N LEU A 321 -9.80 -10.04 -33.85
CA LEU A 321 -8.49 -9.90 -34.49
C LEU A 321 -8.52 -10.26 -35.97
N VAL A 322 -9.24 -11.32 -36.35
CA VAL A 322 -9.39 -11.73 -37.77
C VAL A 322 -10.16 -10.66 -38.59
N GLU A 323 -11.26 -10.15 -38.06
CA GLU A 323 -12.05 -9.09 -38.68
C GLU A 323 -11.25 -7.80 -38.89
N HIS A 324 -10.22 -7.56 -38.07
CA HIS A 324 -9.31 -6.41 -38.21
C HIS A 324 -8.02 -6.73 -38.97
N GLY A 325 -7.95 -7.89 -39.65
CA GLY A 325 -6.86 -8.21 -40.57
C GLY A 325 -5.64 -8.90 -39.92
N ALA A 326 -5.79 -9.54 -38.79
CA ALA A 326 -4.70 -10.34 -38.20
C ALA A 326 -4.34 -11.51 -39.15
N GLY A 327 -3.04 -11.69 -39.41
CA GLY A 327 -2.56 -12.78 -40.27
C GLY A 327 -2.81 -14.16 -39.68
N LEU A 328 -3.30 -15.07 -40.48
CA LEU A 328 -3.63 -16.46 -40.09
C LEU A 328 -2.42 -17.39 -39.96
N GLN A 329 -1.20 -16.87 -40.12
CA GLN A 329 0.03 -17.68 -40.06
C GLN A 329 0.67 -17.64 -38.66
N VAL A 330 1.00 -18.83 -38.15
CA VAL A 330 1.80 -19.00 -36.92
C VAL A 330 3.05 -19.81 -37.26
N GLY A 331 4.16 -19.12 -37.44
CA GLY A 331 5.36 -19.70 -38.03
C GLY A 331 5.15 -20.10 -39.48
N LYS A 332 5.34 -21.39 -39.82
CA LYS A 332 5.12 -21.94 -41.17
C LYS A 332 3.75 -22.61 -41.33
N LYS A 333 2.89 -22.60 -40.31
CA LYS A 333 1.58 -23.28 -40.30
C LYS A 333 0.44 -22.28 -40.25
N ASN A 334 -0.70 -22.66 -40.85
CA ASN A 334 -1.94 -21.93 -40.59
C ASN A 334 -2.36 -22.11 -39.15
N VAL A 335 -2.86 -21.04 -38.51
CA VAL A 335 -3.31 -21.08 -37.12
C VAL A 335 -4.40 -22.13 -36.92
N ALA A 336 -5.27 -22.34 -37.90
CA ALA A 336 -6.33 -23.37 -37.86
C ALA A 336 -5.80 -24.80 -37.65
N ASP A 337 -4.59 -25.08 -38.20
CA ASP A 337 -3.96 -26.42 -38.10
C ASP A 337 -3.41 -26.73 -36.71
N VAL A 338 -3.14 -25.69 -35.90
CA VAL A 338 -2.48 -25.84 -34.58
C VAL A 338 -3.39 -25.56 -33.41
N VAL A 339 -4.63 -25.09 -33.66
CA VAL A 339 -5.63 -24.80 -32.64
C VAL A 339 -6.27 -26.10 -32.14
N LYS A 340 -6.37 -26.21 -30.78
CA LYS A 340 -7.03 -27.37 -30.13
C LYS A 340 -8.50 -27.12 -29.80
N ASP A 341 -8.89 -25.85 -29.61
CA ASP A 341 -10.26 -25.46 -29.31
C ASP A 341 -11.15 -25.70 -30.53
N LYS A 342 -12.24 -26.47 -30.34
CA LYS A 342 -13.12 -26.89 -31.43
C LYS A 342 -13.88 -25.72 -32.06
N ALA A 343 -14.38 -24.80 -31.26
CA ALA A 343 -15.16 -23.66 -31.73
C ALA A 343 -14.28 -22.67 -32.52
N ILE A 344 -13.06 -22.41 -32.03
CA ILE A 344 -12.09 -21.58 -32.75
C ILE A 344 -11.66 -22.26 -34.05
N LYS A 345 -11.41 -23.58 -34.01
CA LYS A 345 -11.02 -24.32 -35.21
C LYS A 345 -12.12 -24.29 -36.27
N GLN A 346 -13.37 -24.48 -35.85
CA GLN A 346 -14.52 -24.38 -36.77
C GLN A 346 -14.60 -22.99 -37.37
N TYR A 347 -14.60 -21.94 -36.56
CA TYR A 347 -14.62 -20.55 -37.06
C TYR A 347 -13.52 -20.28 -38.11
N LEU A 348 -12.27 -20.64 -37.80
CA LEU A 348 -11.14 -20.40 -38.69
C LEU A 348 -11.19 -21.23 -39.99
N SER A 349 -11.86 -22.40 -39.99
CA SER A 349 -12.06 -23.23 -41.19
C SER A 349 -13.18 -22.73 -42.11
N GLU A 350 -14.08 -21.88 -41.59
CA GLU A 350 -15.18 -21.26 -42.35
C GLU A 350 -14.78 -19.91 -42.99
N LEU A 351 -13.55 -19.42 -42.71
CA LEU A 351 -13.05 -18.19 -43.30
C LEU A 351 -12.73 -18.43 -44.81
N PRO A 352 -13.01 -17.44 -45.68
CA PRO A 352 -12.79 -17.53 -47.14
C PRO A 352 -11.32 -17.67 -47.52
#